data_1d97a42270227a0529de7d7dcd3f850b
#
_entry.id   1d97a42270227a0529de7d7dcd3f850b
#
_cell.length_a   1.000
_cell.length_b   1.000
_cell.length_c   1.000
_cell.angle_alpha   90.00
_cell.angle_beta   90.00
_cell.angle_gamma   90.00
#
_symmetry.space_group_name_H-M   'P 1'
#
loop_
_entity.id
_entity.type
_entity.pdbx_description
1 polymer ?
#
loop_
_entity_poly.entity_id
_entity_poly.type
_entity_poly.pdbx_seq_one_letter_code
_entity_poly.pdbx_strand_id
1 'polypeptide(L)'
;MNTNDFDFELPEELIAQTPLEQRDASKLLVIDPVTKEMTDTHFDHIIDQLNPGDALVMNNTRVLPARLYGEKPDTHGHVEFLLLKNTQGDQWEVLAKPAKRLKVGAKVSFGDGRLAATVTEELDHGGRIVEFSYDGIFLEVLESLGEMPLPPYIHEKLEDRDRYQTVYAKENGSAAAPTAGLHFTPELLQKIEAKGVKLVYLTLHVGLGTFRPVSVENVDEHEMHSEFYTLSQDAADTLNSVKAAGGRIVAVGTTSIRTLETIGNKFHGQLQADSGWTNIFIKPGYQFTVVDAFSTNFHLPKSTLVMLVSAFAGREFVLDAYKHAVQERYRFFSFGDAMFVTQLAEK
;
A
#
# COMPACT_ATOMS: atom_id res chain seq x y z
N MET A 1 -0.16 17.10 -18.59
CA MET A 1 -1.12 15.99 -18.55
C MET A 1 -2.20 16.35 -17.55
N ASN A 2 -3.48 16.13 -17.89
CA ASN A 2 -4.59 16.49 -17.01
C ASN A 2 -5.02 15.29 -16.15
N THR A 3 -5.39 15.54 -14.90
CA THR A 3 -5.86 14.49 -13.97
C THR A 3 -7.14 13.80 -14.53
N ASN A 4 -7.99 14.53 -15.26
CA ASN A 4 -9.17 13.99 -15.91
C ASN A 4 -8.85 12.99 -17.04
N ASP A 5 -7.61 12.97 -17.56
CA ASP A 5 -7.19 11.96 -18.54
C ASP A 5 -7.17 10.52 -17.96
N PHE A 6 -7.29 10.39 -16.63
CA PHE A 6 -7.31 9.13 -15.88
C PHE A 6 -8.66 8.88 -15.20
N ASP A 7 -9.71 9.54 -15.70
CA ASP A 7 -11.06 9.35 -15.20
C ASP A 7 -11.75 8.18 -15.90
N PHE A 8 -12.60 7.50 -15.15
CA PHE A 8 -13.49 6.47 -15.67
C PHE A 8 -14.71 6.36 -14.75
N GLU A 9 -15.82 5.87 -15.27
CA GLU A 9 -17.03 5.66 -14.49
C GLU A 9 -16.86 4.42 -13.59
N LEU A 10 -16.98 4.61 -12.28
CA LEU A 10 -16.92 3.56 -11.29
C LEU A 10 -18.19 3.57 -10.44
N PRO A 11 -19.11 2.60 -10.62
CA PRO A 11 -20.26 2.44 -9.74
C PRO A 11 -19.83 2.18 -8.29
N GLU A 12 -20.46 2.89 -7.34
CA GLU A 12 -20.11 2.83 -5.92
C GLU A 12 -20.26 1.40 -5.35
N GLU A 13 -21.23 0.63 -5.82
CA GLU A 13 -21.46 -0.74 -5.40
C GLU A 13 -20.31 -1.71 -5.77
N LEU A 14 -19.40 -1.33 -6.66
CA LEU A 14 -18.21 -2.12 -6.99
C LEU A 14 -17.04 -1.86 -6.03
N ILE A 15 -17.12 -0.87 -5.17
CA ILE A 15 -16.10 -0.60 -4.15
C ILE A 15 -16.28 -1.61 -3.02
N ALA A 16 -15.33 -2.55 -2.88
CA ALA A 16 -15.41 -3.62 -1.91
C ALA A 16 -15.35 -3.11 -0.48
N GLN A 17 -16.36 -3.45 0.33
CA GLN A 17 -16.43 -3.07 1.74
C GLN A 17 -15.85 -4.14 2.67
N THR A 18 -15.85 -5.39 2.25
CA THR A 18 -15.39 -6.55 3.03
C THR A 18 -14.48 -7.44 2.19
N PRO A 19 -13.47 -8.10 2.79
CA PRO A 19 -12.69 -9.11 2.11
C PRO A 19 -13.54 -10.35 1.78
N LEU A 20 -13.15 -11.09 0.75
CA LEU A 20 -13.71 -12.41 0.48
C LEU A 20 -13.31 -13.38 1.60
N GLU A 21 -14.11 -14.41 1.85
CA GLU A 21 -13.80 -15.43 2.85
C GLU A 21 -12.45 -16.10 2.54
N GLN A 22 -12.24 -16.51 1.31
CA GLN A 22 -10.99 -17.06 0.81
C GLN A 22 -10.21 -16.00 0.03
N ARG A 23 -8.96 -15.73 0.44
CA ARG A 23 -8.13 -14.61 -0.11
C ARG A 23 -7.87 -14.76 -1.61
N ASP A 24 -7.51 -15.94 -2.07
CA ASP A 24 -7.12 -16.25 -3.45
C ASP A 24 -8.30 -16.59 -4.38
N ALA A 25 -9.54 -16.51 -3.86
CA ALA A 25 -10.75 -16.65 -4.67
C ALA A 25 -11.18 -15.35 -5.37
N SER A 26 -10.46 -14.24 -5.18
CA SER A 26 -10.71 -13.00 -5.90
C SER A 26 -10.50 -13.18 -7.40
N LYS A 27 -11.20 -12.37 -8.21
CA LYS A 27 -10.97 -12.34 -9.65
C LYS A 27 -9.58 -11.78 -9.96
N LEU A 28 -8.99 -12.23 -11.05
CA LEU A 28 -7.74 -11.74 -11.60
C LEU A 28 -7.94 -11.39 -13.07
N LEU A 29 -7.72 -10.15 -13.45
CA LEU A 29 -7.64 -9.72 -14.85
C LEU A 29 -6.19 -9.72 -15.28
N VAL A 30 -5.82 -10.64 -16.16
CA VAL A 30 -4.48 -10.66 -16.78
C VAL A 30 -4.53 -9.81 -18.04
N ILE A 31 -3.66 -8.81 -18.12
CA ILE A 31 -3.56 -7.93 -19.29
C ILE A 31 -2.17 -7.96 -19.89
N ASP A 32 -2.09 -8.06 -21.22
CA ASP A 32 -0.86 -7.96 -21.98
C ASP A 32 -0.85 -6.65 -22.77
N PRO A 33 0.01 -5.67 -22.38
CA PRO A 33 0.06 -4.38 -23.05
C PRO A 33 0.58 -4.43 -24.51
N VAL A 34 1.30 -5.49 -24.88
CA VAL A 34 1.86 -5.65 -26.23
C VAL A 34 0.81 -6.26 -27.16
N THR A 35 0.23 -7.39 -26.80
CA THR A 35 -0.80 -8.07 -27.62
C THR A 35 -2.19 -7.43 -27.48
N LYS A 36 -2.40 -6.61 -26.45
CA LYS A 36 -3.70 -6.03 -26.08
C LYS A 36 -4.74 -7.07 -25.65
N GLU A 37 -4.29 -8.24 -25.27
CA GLU A 37 -5.15 -9.30 -24.76
C GLU A 37 -5.53 -9.03 -23.29
N MET A 38 -6.76 -9.42 -22.96
CA MET A 38 -7.30 -9.41 -21.60
C MET A 38 -7.89 -10.77 -21.31
N THR A 39 -7.54 -11.38 -20.18
CA THR A 39 -8.00 -12.69 -19.76
C THR A 39 -8.56 -12.67 -18.35
N ASP A 40 -9.82 -13.01 -18.20
CA ASP A 40 -10.48 -13.14 -16.90
C ASP A 40 -10.19 -14.50 -16.27
N THR A 41 -9.74 -14.50 -15.02
CA THR A 41 -9.48 -15.71 -14.23
C THR A 41 -9.65 -15.41 -12.73
N HIS A 42 -9.09 -16.26 -11.86
CA HIS A 42 -9.05 -16.06 -10.42
C HIS A 42 -7.61 -15.99 -9.91
N PHE A 43 -7.43 -15.45 -8.71
CA PHE A 43 -6.10 -15.13 -8.20
C PHE A 43 -5.23 -16.35 -7.91
N ASP A 44 -5.81 -17.49 -7.56
CA ASP A 44 -5.10 -18.75 -7.41
C ASP A 44 -4.35 -19.18 -8.69
N HIS A 45 -4.78 -18.68 -9.87
CA HIS A 45 -4.11 -18.85 -11.16
C HIS A 45 -2.97 -17.86 -11.44
N ILE A 46 -2.63 -16.96 -10.50
CA ILE A 46 -1.47 -16.06 -10.68
C ILE A 46 -0.17 -16.85 -10.91
N ILE A 47 -0.10 -18.06 -10.36
CA ILE A 47 1.04 -18.97 -10.56
C ILE A 47 1.29 -19.29 -12.03
N ASP A 48 0.26 -19.27 -12.88
CA ASP A 48 0.37 -19.54 -14.32
C ASP A 48 1.06 -18.39 -15.06
N GLN A 49 1.10 -17.20 -14.45
CA GLN A 49 1.76 -16.00 -14.99
C GLN A 49 3.24 -15.91 -14.60
N LEU A 50 3.73 -16.80 -13.74
CA LEU A 50 5.08 -16.81 -13.21
C LEU A 50 5.89 -17.94 -13.83
N ASN A 51 7.16 -17.70 -14.12
CA ASN A 51 8.09 -18.69 -14.67
C ASN A 51 9.13 -19.12 -13.63
N PRO A 52 9.61 -20.37 -13.69
CA PRO A 52 10.78 -20.77 -12.92
C PRO A 52 11.94 -19.81 -13.18
N GLY A 53 12.58 -19.33 -12.12
CA GLY A 53 13.67 -18.34 -12.22
C GLY A 53 13.22 -16.88 -12.05
N ASP A 54 11.93 -16.57 -12.08
CA ASP A 54 11.42 -15.24 -11.73
C ASP A 54 11.59 -14.96 -10.24
N ALA A 55 11.57 -13.68 -9.86
CA ALA A 55 11.42 -13.23 -8.48
C ALA A 55 10.06 -12.54 -8.30
N LEU A 56 9.31 -12.96 -7.28
CA LEU A 56 8.09 -12.31 -6.82
C LEU A 56 8.44 -11.42 -5.62
N VAL A 57 8.33 -10.11 -5.79
CA VAL A 57 8.76 -9.13 -4.80
C VAL A 57 7.58 -8.54 -4.05
N MET A 58 7.56 -8.73 -2.74
CA MET A 58 6.43 -8.41 -1.87
C MET A 58 6.84 -7.46 -0.75
N ASN A 59 5.91 -6.58 -0.37
CA ASN A 59 6.08 -5.65 0.75
C ASN A 59 5.63 -6.31 2.06
N ASN A 60 6.56 -6.57 2.97
CA ASN A 60 6.32 -7.27 4.25
C ASN A 60 5.96 -6.32 5.39
N THR A 61 5.60 -5.08 5.10
CA THR A 61 5.17 -4.16 6.15
C THR A 61 3.94 -4.69 6.90
N ARG A 62 3.90 -4.42 8.22
CA ARG A 62 2.77 -4.75 9.10
C ARG A 62 2.05 -3.49 9.53
N VAL A 63 0.73 -3.48 9.38
CA VAL A 63 -0.12 -2.37 9.82
C VAL A 63 -0.18 -2.35 11.33
N LEU A 64 0.05 -1.18 11.92
CA LEU A 64 -0.19 -0.93 13.33
C LEU A 64 -1.67 -0.68 13.58
N PRO A 65 -2.24 -1.09 14.71
CA PRO A 65 -3.58 -0.68 15.14
C PRO A 65 -3.53 0.79 15.57
N ALA A 66 -3.29 1.66 14.62
CA ALA A 66 -2.86 3.05 14.81
C ALA A 66 -3.99 4.02 15.15
N ARG A 67 -5.25 3.55 15.20
CA ARG A 67 -6.40 4.38 15.57
C ARG A 67 -6.73 4.18 17.04
N LEU A 68 -6.60 5.24 17.80
CA LEU A 68 -6.83 5.27 19.24
C LEU A 68 -8.02 6.16 19.58
N TYR A 69 -8.92 5.66 20.43
CA TYR A 69 -10.01 6.42 21.00
C TYR A 69 -9.74 6.66 22.48
N GLY A 70 -9.77 7.91 22.87
CA GLY A 70 -9.50 8.34 24.22
C GLY A 70 -10.37 9.51 24.64
N GLU A 71 -10.09 10.07 25.81
CA GLU A 71 -10.77 11.24 26.33
C GLU A 71 -9.79 12.24 26.98
N LYS A 72 -10.21 13.47 27.04
CA LYS A 72 -9.52 14.49 27.83
C LYS A 72 -9.80 14.28 29.31
N PRO A 73 -8.79 14.14 30.18
CA PRO A 73 -9.01 13.89 31.61
C PRO A 73 -9.80 14.98 32.35
N ASP A 74 -9.74 16.21 31.86
CA ASP A 74 -10.37 17.40 32.46
C ASP A 74 -11.86 17.57 32.07
N THR A 75 -12.21 17.22 30.83
CA THR A 75 -13.56 17.51 30.29
C THR A 75 -14.32 16.27 29.84
N HIS A 76 -13.71 15.08 29.89
CA HIS A 76 -14.24 13.82 29.34
C HIS A 76 -14.64 13.92 27.86
N GLY A 77 -14.07 14.92 27.15
CA GLY A 77 -14.31 15.10 25.73
C GLY A 77 -13.65 13.98 24.93
N HIS A 78 -14.42 13.28 24.09
CA HIS A 78 -13.91 12.23 23.22
C HIS A 78 -12.86 12.75 22.24
N VAL A 79 -11.81 11.98 22.05
CA VAL A 79 -10.69 12.26 21.16
C VAL A 79 -10.35 11.00 20.37
N GLU A 80 -10.12 11.18 19.08
CA GLU A 80 -9.55 10.17 18.19
C GLU A 80 -8.14 10.60 17.79
N PHE A 81 -7.18 9.72 17.96
CA PHE A 81 -5.84 9.84 17.37
C PHE A 81 -5.64 8.78 16.31
N LEU A 82 -5.06 9.17 15.18
CA LEU A 82 -4.55 8.28 14.18
C LEU A 82 -3.05 8.48 14.09
N LEU A 83 -2.28 7.49 14.53
CA LEU A 83 -0.83 7.52 14.51
C LEU A 83 -0.34 7.46 13.06
N LEU A 84 0.56 8.37 12.69
CA LEU A 84 1.13 8.46 11.34
C LEU A 84 2.58 8.02 11.30
N LYS A 85 3.41 8.57 12.19
CA LYS A 85 4.86 8.39 12.14
C LYS A 85 5.46 8.60 13.52
N ASN A 86 6.36 7.67 13.91
CA ASN A 86 7.24 7.92 15.04
C ASN A 86 8.29 8.96 14.65
N THR A 87 8.42 10.02 15.41
CA THR A 87 9.37 11.10 15.14
C THR A 87 10.66 10.92 15.92
N GLN A 88 10.55 10.58 17.21
CA GLN A 88 11.71 10.31 18.07
C GLN A 88 11.24 9.70 19.42
N GLY A 89 11.78 8.55 19.81
CA GLY A 89 11.42 7.91 21.08
C GLY A 89 9.92 7.66 21.18
N ASP A 90 9.28 8.24 22.20
CA ASP A 90 7.83 8.13 22.42
C ASP A 90 7.02 9.25 21.74
N GLN A 91 7.67 10.06 20.92
CA GLN A 91 6.99 11.12 20.17
C GLN A 91 6.48 10.62 18.83
N TRP A 92 5.23 10.95 18.55
CA TRP A 92 4.53 10.55 17.34
C TRP A 92 3.80 11.72 16.69
N GLU A 93 3.88 11.78 15.37
CA GLU A 93 2.95 12.56 14.57
C GLU A 93 1.62 11.81 14.49
N VAL A 94 0.52 12.51 14.81
CA VAL A 94 -0.82 11.96 14.79
C VAL A 94 -1.79 12.93 14.09
N LEU A 95 -2.83 12.39 13.45
CA LEU A 95 -4.02 13.19 13.14
C LEU A 95 -4.96 13.13 14.34
N ALA A 96 -5.39 14.28 14.79
CA ALA A 96 -6.24 14.42 15.97
C ALA A 96 -7.65 14.91 15.63
N LYS A 97 -8.66 14.32 16.22
CA LYS A 97 -10.07 14.74 16.06
C LYS A 97 -10.78 14.76 17.43
N PRO A 98 -11.36 15.91 17.82
CA PRO A 98 -11.35 17.23 17.16
C PRO A 98 -10.03 18.01 17.41
N ALA A 99 -9.28 18.32 16.37
CA ALA A 99 -7.95 18.95 16.48
C ALA A 99 -7.98 20.34 17.17
N LYS A 100 -9.02 21.15 16.91
CA LYS A 100 -9.15 22.52 17.44
C LYS A 100 -9.09 22.60 18.96
N ARG A 101 -9.45 21.52 19.68
CA ARG A 101 -9.49 21.44 21.14
C ARG A 101 -8.22 20.88 21.76
N LEU A 102 -7.26 20.48 20.94
CA LEU A 102 -6.02 19.83 21.34
C LEU A 102 -4.85 20.76 21.05
N LYS A 103 -4.66 21.72 21.96
CA LYS A 103 -3.55 22.67 21.95
C LYS A 103 -2.32 22.10 22.62
N VAL A 104 -1.14 22.72 22.41
CA VAL A 104 0.08 22.33 23.12
C VAL A 104 -0.18 22.26 24.63
N GLY A 105 0.28 21.18 25.24
CA GLY A 105 0.03 20.86 26.67
C GLY A 105 -1.27 20.11 26.94
N ALA A 106 -2.17 19.96 25.95
CA ALA A 106 -3.38 19.16 26.14
C ALA A 106 -3.03 17.69 26.39
N LYS A 107 -3.73 17.08 27.34
CA LYS A 107 -3.56 15.67 27.68
C LYS A 107 -4.76 14.85 27.21
N VAL A 108 -4.50 13.62 26.77
CA VAL A 108 -5.50 12.63 26.37
C VAL A 108 -5.17 11.31 27.03
N SER A 109 -6.19 10.62 27.55
CA SER A 109 -6.08 9.31 28.19
C SER A 109 -6.77 8.25 27.35
N PHE A 110 -6.17 7.08 27.25
CA PHE A 110 -6.68 5.92 26.50
C PHE A 110 -6.69 4.69 27.41
N GLY A 111 -7.72 3.85 27.28
CA GLY A 111 -7.81 2.56 27.97
C GLY A 111 -7.68 2.67 29.48
N ASP A 112 -8.49 3.53 30.11
CA ASP A 112 -8.51 3.75 31.57
C ASP A 112 -7.14 4.16 32.14
N GLY A 113 -6.36 4.93 31.36
CA GLY A 113 -5.08 5.47 31.79
C GLY A 113 -3.87 4.58 31.46
N ARG A 114 -4.04 3.44 30.83
CA ARG A 114 -2.92 2.59 30.40
C ARG A 114 -2.00 3.24 29.38
N LEU A 115 -2.53 4.20 28.61
CA LEU A 115 -1.78 5.03 27.69
C LEU A 115 -2.24 6.47 27.85
N ALA A 116 -1.29 7.40 27.98
CA ALA A 116 -1.55 8.82 27.97
C ALA A 116 -0.72 9.51 26.89
N ALA A 117 -1.23 10.61 26.36
CA ALA A 117 -0.52 11.45 25.41
C ALA A 117 -0.58 12.91 25.82
N THR A 118 0.52 13.62 25.61
CA THR A 118 0.60 15.08 25.75
C THR A 118 0.93 15.70 24.41
N VAL A 119 0.15 16.69 23.97
CA VAL A 119 0.43 17.44 22.74
C VAL A 119 1.64 18.33 22.95
N THR A 120 2.68 18.15 22.15
CA THR A 120 3.93 18.93 22.21
C THR A 120 4.02 19.98 21.11
N GLU A 121 3.36 19.72 19.94
CA GLU A 121 3.38 20.65 18.81
C GLU A 121 2.05 20.56 18.03
N GLU A 122 1.61 21.70 17.48
CA GLU A 122 0.48 21.79 16.56
C GLU A 122 0.99 21.84 15.12
N LEU A 123 0.48 20.93 14.27
CA LEU A 123 0.76 20.91 12.85
C LEU A 123 -0.49 21.29 12.05
N ASP A 124 -0.30 21.54 10.76
CA ASP A 124 -1.39 21.85 9.82
C ASP A 124 -2.36 20.66 9.65
N HIS A 125 -3.55 20.96 9.11
CA HIS A 125 -4.56 19.98 8.73
C HIS A 125 -5.01 19.01 9.86
N GLY A 126 -4.92 19.45 11.11
CA GLY A 126 -5.31 18.62 12.27
C GLY A 126 -4.19 17.73 12.81
N GLY A 127 -2.99 17.87 12.27
CA GLY A 127 -1.79 17.18 12.76
C GLY A 127 -1.36 17.66 14.13
N ARG A 128 -0.78 16.77 14.91
CA ARG A 128 -0.15 17.04 16.21
C ARG A 128 1.10 16.20 16.36
N ILE A 129 2.11 16.73 17.04
CA ILE A 129 3.13 15.90 17.67
C ILE A 129 2.68 15.65 19.10
N VAL A 130 2.67 14.40 19.51
CA VAL A 130 2.31 13.98 20.86
C VAL A 130 3.42 13.14 21.45
N GLU A 131 3.61 13.25 22.76
CA GLU A 131 4.50 12.39 23.52
C GLU A 131 3.65 11.40 24.33
N PHE A 132 3.86 10.11 24.10
CA PHE A 132 3.15 9.06 24.82
C PHE A 132 3.84 8.71 26.13
N SER A 133 3.01 8.37 27.14
CA SER A 133 3.43 7.86 28.44
C SER A 133 2.62 6.59 28.74
N TYR A 134 3.31 5.52 29.10
CA TYR A 134 2.74 4.18 29.31
C TYR A 134 3.70 3.35 30.15
N ASP A 135 3.22 2.21 30.67
CA ASP A 135 4.04 1.20 31.33
C ASP A 135 4.23 0.00 30.38
N GLY A 136 5.46 -0.52 30.31
CA GLY A 136 5.79 -1.71 29.51
C GLY A 136 6.26 -1.40 28.08
N ILE A 137 5.78 -2.17 27.10
CA ILE A 137 6.17 -2.08 25.70
C ILE A 137 5.08 -1.35 24.91
N PHE A 138 5.41 -0.24 24.25
CA PHE A 138 4.46 0.60 23.51
C PHE A 138 3.60 -0.20 22.53
N LEU A 139 4.22 -1.09 21.74
CA LEU A 139 3.49 -1.87 20.74
C LEU A 139 2.45 -2.80 21.36
N GLU A 140 2.75 -3.41 22.51
CA GLU A 140 1.80 -4.27 23.24
C GLU A 140 0.61 -3.46 23.76
N VAL A 141 0.88 -2.26 24.30
CA VAL A 141 -0.16 -1.34 24.75
C VAL A 141 -1.01 -0.90 23.55
N LEU A 142 -0.38 -0.52 22.45
CA LEU A 142 -1.05 -0.11 21.22
C LEU A 142 -1.93 -1.23 20.65
N GLU A 143 -1.43 -2.47 20.59
CA GLU A 143 -2.22 -3.63 20.13
C GLU A 143 -3.43 -3.91 21.01
N SER A 144 -3.34 -3.64 22.31
CA SER A 144 -4.45 -3.84 23.24
C SER A 144 -5.55 -2.78 23.16
N LEU A 145 -5.21 -1.56 22.73
CA LEU A 145 -6.09 -0.39 22.74
C LEU A 145 -6.49 0.10 21.35
N GLY A 146 -5.63 -0.09 20.37
CA GLY A 146 -5.79 0.46 19.05
C GLY A 146 -6.74 -0.35 18.16
N GLU A 147 -7.30 0.34 17.18
CA GLU A 147 -8.08 -0.26 16.09
C GLU A 147 -7.32 -0.16 14.77
N MET A 148 -7.61 -1.11 13.86
CA MET A 148 -7.05 -1.08 12.51
C MET A 148 -7.52 0.17 11.76
N PRO A 149 -6.59 0.98 11.21
CA PRO A 149 -6.93 2.19 10.47
C PRO A 149 -7.37 1.82 9.05
N LEU A 150 -8.60 1.34 8.89
CA LEU A 150 -9.15 1.06 7.57
C LEU A 150 -9.23 2.33 6.73
N PRO A 151 -9.07 2.22 5.39
CA PRO A 151 -9.24 3.33 4.48
C PRO A 151 -10.60 4.03 4.62
N PRO A 152 -10.71 5.34 4.35
CA PRO A 152 -11.91 6.12 4.62
C PRO A 152 -13.14 5.71 3.80
N TYR A 153 -12.97 4.97 2.70
CA TYR A 153 -14.05 4.45 1.85
C TYR A 153 -14.59 3.09 2.32
N ILE A 154 -13.98 2.47 3.35
CA ILE A 154 -14.50 1.27 4.00
C ILE A 154 -15.30 1.73 5.21
N HIS A 155 -16.61 1.50 5.17
CA HIS A 155 -17.55 1.87 6.23
C HIS A 155 -17.95 0.68 7.08
N GLU A 156 -17.74 -0.52 6.58
CA GLU A 156 -18.03 -1.77 7.29
C GLU A 156 -16.95 -2.07 8.33
N LYS A 157 -17.39 -2.55 9.49
CA LYS A 157 -16.46 -2.96 10.54
C LYS A 157 -15.81 -4.29 10.17
N LEU A 158 -14.50 -4.35 10.26
CA LEU A 158 -13.75 -5.57 10.05
C LEU A 158 -13.82 -6.46 11.30
N GLU A 159 -14.44 -7.64 11.18
CA GLU A 159 -14.58 -8.58 12.31
C GLU A 159 -13.22 -9.18 12.69
N ASP A 160 -12.44 -9.58 11.71
CA ASP A 160 -11.10 -10.15 11.86
C ASP A 160 -10.04 -9.14 11.39
N ARG A 161 -9.27 -8.61 12.33
CA ARG A 161 -8.20 -7.63 12.08
C ARG A 161 -7.10 -8.16 11.16
N ASP A 162 -6.82 -9.46 11.20
CA ASP A 162 -5.79 -10.09 10.39
C ASP A 162 -6.15 -10.16 8.90
N ARG A 163 -7.43 -9.90 8.55
CA ARG A 163 -7.84 -9.78 7.15
C ARG A 163 -7.29 -8.51 6.48
N TYR A 164 -6.89 -7.49 7.26
CA TYR A 164 -6.19 -6.30 6.74
C TYR A 164 -4.67 -6.39 6.96
N GLN A 165 -4.13 -7.59 7.01
CA GLN A 165 -2.70 -7.90 7.01
C GLN A 165 -2.39 -8.93 5.92
N THR A 166 -1.22 -8.82 5.28
CA THR A 166 -0.71 -9.90 4.43
C THR A 166 -0.28 -11.08 5.29
N VAL A 167 -0.31 -12.29 4.74
CA VAL A 167 0.11 -13.50 5.45
C VAL A 167 1.61 -13.53 5.76
N TYR A 168 2.36 -12.61 5.15
CA TYR A 168 3.80 -12.43 5.34
C TYR A 168 4.17 -11.09 6.02
N ALA A 169 3.20 -10.39 6.59
CA ALA A 169 3.42 -9.13 7.31
C ALA A 169 4.35 -9.35 8.51
N LYS A 170 5.45 -8.57 8.57
CA LYS A 170 6.50 -8.73 9.58
C LYS A 170 6.93 -7.42 10.20
N GLU A 171 7.32 -6.44 9.38
CA GLU A 171 7.96 -5.20 9.82
C GLU A 171 6.90 -4.15 10.22
N ASN A 172 6.77 -3.90 11.52
CA ASN A 172 5.82 -2.93 12.06
C ASN A 172 6.11 -1.49 11.63
N GLY A 173 5.09 -0.70 11.32
CA GLY A 173 5.27 0.73 11.04
C GLY A 173 4.31 1.33 10.00
N SER A 174 3.43 0.52 9.43
CA SER A 174 2.52 0.99 8.38
C SER A 174 1.19 1.49 8.93
N ALA A 175 0.67 2.56 8.34
CA ALA A 175 -0.68 3.06 8.59
C ALA A 175 -1.73 2.40 7.68
N ALA A 176 -1.30 1.70 6.62
CA ALA A 176 -2.18 0.97 5.70
C ALA A 176 -1.53 -0.32 5.20
N ALA A 177 -2.33 -1.31 4.84
CA ALA A 177 -1.82 -2.56 4.28
C ALA A 177 -1.38 -2.40 2.82
N PRO A 178 -0.35 -3.14 2.37
CA PRO A 178 -0.03 -3.30 0.96
C PRO A 178 -1.03 -4.26 0.32
N THR A 179 -2.20 -3.73 -0.07
CA THR A 179 -3.43 -4.50 -0.30
C THR A 179 -3.36 -5.49 -1.45
N ALA A 180 -2.48 -5.29 -2.44
CA ALA A 180 -2.23 -6.29 -3.48
C ALA A 180 -1.67 -7.61 -2.93
N GLY A 181 -1.04 -7.58 -1.76
CA GLY A 181 -0.57 -8.77 -1.06
C GLY A 181 -1.63 -9.54 -0.30
N LEU A 182 -2.81 -8.95 -0.08
CA LEU A 182 -3.89 -9.58 0.69
C LEU A 182 -4.50 -10.81 0.00
N HIS A 183 -4.30 -10.96 -1.30
CA HIS A 183 -4.80 -12.08 -2.10
C HIS A 183 -4.01 -13.37 -1.88
N PHE A 184 -2.76 -13.29 -1.41
CA PHE A 184 -1.92 -14.46 -1.22
C PHE A 184 -2.31 -15.24 0.03
N THR A 185 -2.27 -16.57 -0.11
CA THR A 185 -2.34 -17.53 0.98
C THR A 185 -0.99 -18.19 1.19
N PRO A 186 -0.68 -18.72 2.38
CA PRO A 186 0.56 -19.47 2.60
C PRO A 186 0.72 -20.65 1.61
N GLU A 187 -0.36 -21.32 1.29
CA GLU A 187 -0.40 -22.47 0.38
C GLU A 187 -0.06 -22.06 -1.06
N LEU A 188 -0.60 -20.91 -1.53
CA LEU A 188 -0.28 -20.38 -2.85
C LEU A 188 1.19 -19.95 -2.94
N LEU A 189 1.72 -19.30 -1.91
CA LEU A 189 3.14 -18.91 -1.85
C LEU A 189 4.06 -20.14 -1.87
N GLN A 190 3.73 -21.21 -1.15
CA GLN A 190 4.49 -22.47 -1.18
C GLN A 190 4.48 -23.11 -2.59
N LYS A 191 3.35 -23.10 -3.29
CA LYS A 191 3.25 -23.60 -4.67
C LYS A 191 4.09 -22.76 -5.63
N ILE A 192 4.09 -21.44 -5.47
CA ILE A 192 4.89 -20.50 -6.27
C ILE A 192 6.39 -20.76 -6.05
N GLU A 193 6.83 -20.91 -4.81
CA GLU A 193 8.22 -21.24 -4.48
C GLU A 193 8.62 -22.62 -5.01
N ALA A 194 7.75 -23.63 -4.89
CA ALA A 194 7.98 -24.97 -5.43
C ALA A 194 8.08 -24.98 -6.97
N LYS A 195 7.44 -24.02 -7.66
CA LYS A 195 7.58 -23.82 -9.11
C LYS A 195 8.97 -23.29 -9.50
N GLY A 196 9.78 -22.84 -8.54
CA GLY A 196 11.11 -22.27 -8.79
C GLY A 196 11.14 -20.75 -8.87
N VAL A 197 10.10 -20.07 -8.40
CA VAL A 197 10.04 -18.61 -8.27
C VAL A 197 10.65 -18.21 -6.94
N LYS A 198 11.50 -17.19 -6.93
CA LYS A 198 12.10 -16.65 -5.71
C LYS A 198 11.13 -15.70 -5.02
N LEU A 199 10.80 -15.97 -3.75
CA LEU A 199 10.03 -15.04 -2.93
C LEU A 199 11.00 -14.04 -2.28
N VAL A 200 10.86 -12.77 -2.59
CA VAL A 200 11.74 -11.70 -2.10
C VAL A 200 10.92 -10.64 -1.40
N TYR A 201 11.38 -10.17 -0.26
CA TYR A 201 10.68 -9.18 0.55
C TYR A 201 11.45 -7.87 0.62
N LEU A 202 10.73 -6.80 0.52
CA LEU A 202 11.16 -5.45 0.86
C LEU A 202 10.18 -4.86 1.88
N THR A 203 10.52 -3.73 2.46
CA THR A 203 9.63 -3.00 3.36
C THR A 203 9.38 -1.61 2.81
N LEU A 204 8.14 -1.21 2.70
CA LEU A 204 7.73 0.18 2.56
C LEU A 204 6.56 0.41 3.52
N HIS A 205 6.72 1.33 4.45
CA HIS A 205 5.66 1.70 5.38
C HIS A 205 4.69 2.66 4.70
N VAL A 206 3.49 2.13 4.42
CA VAL A 206 2.45 2.88 3.70
C VAL A 206 1.85 3.94 4.61
N GLY A 207 1.91 5.19 4.15
CA GLY A 207 1.30 6.32 4.82
C GLY A 207 -0.15 6.55 4.38
N LEU A 208 -0.91 7.32 5.17
CA LEU A 208 -2.29 7.69 4.83
C LEU A 208 -2.40 8.58 3.59
N GLY A 209 -1.30 9.18 3.15
CA GLY A 209 -1.25 9.95 1.92
C GLY A 209 -1.69 9.17 0.68
N THR A 210 -1.53 7.84 0.70
CA THR A 210 -1.98 6.94 -0.38
C THR A 210 -3.48 7.03 -0.66
N PHE A 211 -4.29 7.41 0.34
CA PHE A 211 -5.75 7.54 0.19
C PHE A 211 -6.21 8.96 -0.11
N ARG A 212 -5.29 9.93 -0.21
CA ARG A 212 -5.65 11.31 -0.58
C ARG A 212 -5.88 11.38 -2.08
N PRO A 213 -7.04 11.90 -2.53
CA PRO A 213 -7.28 12.13 -3.94
C PRO A 213 -6.31 13.18 -4.49
N VAL A 214 -5.97 13.06 -5.77
CA VAL A 214 -5.25 14.13 -6.49
C VAL A 214 -6.18 15.32 -6.61
N SER A 215 -5.80 16.46 -6.04
CA SER A 215 -6.63 17.67 -5.97
C SER A 215 -6.28 18.72 -7.04
N VAL A 216 -5.24 18.47 -7.83
CA VAL A 216 -4.76 19.37 -8.88
C VAL A 216 -5.26 18.93 -10.25
N GLU A 217 -5.49 19.88 -11.16
CA GLU A 217 -5.87 19.58 -12.55
C GLU A 217 -4.68 19.14 -13.38
N ASN A 218 -3.55 19.80 -13.22
CA ASN A 218 -2.30 19.41 -13.88
C ASN A 218 -1.54 18.41 -13.02
N VAL A 219 -1.39 17.20 -13.55
CA VAL A 219 -0.67 16.10 -12.87
C VAL A 219 0.74 16.49 -12.43
N ASP A 220 1.42 17.40 -13.18
CA ASP A 220 2.78 17.82 -12.87
C ASP A 220 2.90 18.69 -11.60
N GLU A 221 1.78 19.23 -11.12
CA GLU A 221 1.70 20.03 -9.90
C GLU A 221 1.41 19.18 -8.65
N HIS A 222 1.17 17.88 -8.84
CA HIS A 222 0.91 17.00 -7.70
C HIS A 222 2.18 16.66 -6.93
N GLU A 223 2.17 16.94 -5.64
CA GLU A 223 3.25 16.56 -4.72
C GLU A 223 2.95 15.20 -4.08
N MET A 224 3.80 14.21 -4.39
CA MET A 224 3.71 12.88 -3.78
C MET A 224 4.14 12.93 -2.32
N HIS A 225 3.39 12.24 -1.47
CA HIS A 225 3.79 11.99 -0.09
C HIS A 225 5.04 11.11 -0.01
N SER A 226 5.83 11.31 1.05
CA SER A 226 7.02 10.51 1.32
C SER A 226 6.68 9.29 2.17
N GLU A 227 7.26 8.14 1.81
CA GLU A 227 7.12 6.89 2.53
C GLU A 227 8.50 6.25 2.75
N PHE A 228 8.70 5.66 3.93
CA PHE A 228 9.97 5.06 4.29
C PHE A 228 10.07 3.64 3.74
N TYR A 229 11.19 3.33 3.08
CA TYR A 229 11.46 2.01 2.53
C TYR A 229 12.79 1.44 3.01
N THR A 230 12.90 0.12 2.90
CA THR A 230 14.13 -0.64 3.14
C THR A 230 14.20 -1.83 2.19
N LEU A 231 15.39 -2.06 1.62
CA LEU A 231 15.77 -3.27 0.89
C LEU A 231 17.05 -3.83 1.52
N SER A 232 17.02 -5.10 1.92
CA SER A 232 18.20 -5.76 2.50
C SER A 232 19.22 -6.13 1.42
N GLN A 233 20.48 -6.39 1.83
CA GLN A 233 21.52 -6.85 0.91
C GLN A 233 21.17 -8.20 0.28
N ASP A 234 20.68 -9.16 1.06
CA ASP A 234 20.28 -10.48 0.56
C ASP A 234 19.17 -10.39 -0.50
N ALA A 235 18.20 -9.49 -0.28
CA ALA A 235 17.14 -9.24 -1.26
C ALA A 235 17.72 -8.62 -2.54
N ALA A 236 18.57 -7.61 -2.44
CA ALA A 236 19.21 -6.96 -3.58
C ALA A 236 20.06 -7.96 -4.39
N ASP A 237 20.88 -8.77 -3.72
CA ASP A 237 21.74 -9.79 -4.36
C ASP A 237 20.90 -10.86 -5.07
N THR A 238 19.80 -11.30 -4.45
CA THR A 238 18.88 -12.26 -5.06
C THR A 238 18.25 -11.70 -6.32
N LEU A 239 17.74 -10.47 -6.28
CA LEU A 239 17.11 -9.81 -7.43
C LEU A 239 18.10 -9.57 -8.58
N ASN A 240 19.31 -9.12 -8.28
CA ASN A 240 20.35 -8.95 -9.29
C ASN A 240 20.73 -10.31 -9.93
N SER A 241 20.80 -11.38 -9.14
CA SER A 241 21.06 -12.73 -9.66
C SER A 241 19.94 -13.23 -10.56
N VAL A 242 18.70 -12.98 -10.23
CA VAL A 242 17.53 -13.30 -11.05
C VAL A 242 17.61 -12.57 -12.39
N LYS A 243 17.87 -11.27 -12.40
CA LYS A 243 18.05 -10.48 -13.64
C LYS A 243 19.21 -10.98 -14.48
N ALA A 244 20.36 -11.28 -13.86
CA ALA A 244 21.54 -11.81 -14.56
C ALA A 244 21.28 -13.17 -15.20
N ALA A 245 20.40 -13.99 -14.61
CA ALA A 245 20.00 -15.29 -15.16
C ALA A 245 18.87 -15.19 -16.21
N GLY A 246 18.39 -13.98 -16.54
CA GLY A 246 17.29 -13.75 -17.49
C GLY A 246 15.89 -13.95 -16.91
N GLY A 247 15.76 -14.07 -15.58
CA GLY A 247 14.47 -14.09 -14.90
C GLY A 247 13.87 -12.69 -14.75
N ARG A 248 12.55 -12.63 -14.54
CA ARG A 248 11.80 -11.37 -14.37
C ARG A 248 11.72 -10.95 -12.92
N ILE A 249 11.68 -9.64 -12.70
CA ILE A 249 11.30 -9.03 -11.43
C ILE A 249 9.80 -8.71 -11.48
N VAL A 250 9.02 -9.51 -10.76
CA VAL A 250 7.55 -9.39 -10.70
C VAL A 250 7.17 -8.74 -9.38
N ALA A 251 6.67 -7.52 -9.41
CA ALA A 251 6.30 -6.78 -8.21
C ALA A 251 4.86 -7.08 -7.77
N VAL A 252 4.64 -7.21 -6.47
CA VAL A 252 3.31 -7.27 -5.86
C VAL A 252 2.97 -5.92 -5.24
N GLY A 253 2.03 -5.21 -5.87
CA GLY A 253 1.55 -3.92 -5.45
C GLY A 253 2.43 -2.74 -5.87
N THR A 254 1.80 -1.58 -5.90
CA THR A 254 2.43 -0.31 -6.28
C THR A 254 3.52 0.11 -5.30
N THR A 255 3.45 -0.33 -4.03
CA THR A 255 4.47 -0.08 -3.01
C THR A 255 5.78 -0.77 -3.34
N SER A 256 5.73 -2.02 -3.81
CA SER A 256 6.91 -2.76 -4.28
C SER A 256 7.50 -2.12 -5.52
N ILE A 257 6.67 -1.72 -6.48
CA ILE A 257 7.12 -1.00 -7.69
C ILE A 257 7.85 0.28 -7.31
N ARG A 258 7.25 1.12 -6.46
CA ARG A 258 7.82 2.41 -6.05
C ARG A 258 9.16 2.24 -5.35
N THR A 259 9.29 1.24 -4.48
CA THR A 259 10.56 0.94 -3.80
C THR A 259 11.64 0.49 -4.80
N LEU A 260 11.33 -0.50 -5.63
CA LEU A 260 12.27 -1.04 -6.62
C LEU A 260 12.73 0.02 -7.61
N GLU A 261 11.82 0.83 -8.13
CA GLU A 261 12.16 1.88 -9.09
C GLU A 261 12.90 3.05 -8.44
N THR A 262 12.63 3.37 -7.16
CA THR A 262 13.42 4.36 -6.41
C THR A 262 14.88 3.92 -6.31
N ILE A 263 15.12 2.66 -5.93
CA ILE A 263 16.47 2.09 -5.80
C ILE A 263 17.12 1.95 -7.18
N GLY A 264 16.37 1.46 -8.19
CA GLY A 264 16.83 1.33 -9.56
C GLY A 264 17.29 2.67 -10.16
N ASN A 265 16.55 3.75 -9.94
CA ASN A 265 16.94 5.09 -10.36
C ASN A 265 18.21 5.57 -9.66
N LYS A 266 18.31 5.32 -8.36
CA LYS A 266 19.48 5.73 -7.55
C LYS A 266 20.77 5.04 -7.98
N PHE A 267 20.68 3.76 -8.39
CA PHE A 267 21.84 2.92 -8.72
C PHE A 267 21.86 2.45 -10.18
N HIS A 268 21.25 3.22 -11.08
CA HIS A 268 21.29 2.99 -12.55
C HIS A 268 20.85 1.57 -12.97
N GLY A 269 19.75 1.08 -12.41
CA GLY A 269 19.16 -0.23 -12.71
C GLY A 269 19.74 -1.41 -11.94
N GLN A 270 20.78 -1.18 -11.16
CA GLN A 270 21.32 -2.15 -10.18
C GLN A 270 20.55 -2.02 -8.86
N LEU A 271 20.37 -3.12 -8.16
CA LEU A 271 19.79 -3.09 -6.83
C LEU A 271 20.88 -3.26 -5.77
N GLN A 272 20.81 -2.45 -4.73
CA GLN A 272 21.73 -2.50 -3.58
C GLN A 272 20.92 -2.40 -2.31
N ALA A 273 21.50 -2.84 -1.18
CA ALA A 273 20.93 -2.55 0.12
C ALA A 273 20.76 -1.04 0.30
N ASP A 274 19.56 -0.63 0.59
CA ASP A 274 19.24 0.78 0.73
C ASP A 274 18.06 0.99 1.66
N SER A 275 18.02 2.13 2.32
CA SER A 275 16.88 2.59 3.11
C SER A 275 16.77 4.10 3.02
N GLY A 276 15.56 4.60 3.05
CA GLY A 276 15.33 6.03 2.95
C GLY A 276 13.87 6.37 2.71
N TRP A 277 13.65 7.60 2.30
CA TRP A 277 12.33 8.12 1.99
C TRP A 277 12.14 8.22 0.48
N THR A 278 11.00 7.73 -0.03
CA THR A 278 10.63 7.89 -1.43
C THR A 278 9.37 8.73 -1.57
N ASN A 279 9.43 9.69 -2.46
CA ASN A 279 8.28 10.42 -2.98
C ASN A 279 8.16 10.26 -4.50
N ILE A 280 8.66 9.15 -5.02
CA ILE A 280 8.64 8.86 -6.45
C ILE A 280 7.20 8.92 -6.98
N PHE A 281 7.02 9.70 -8.04
CA PHE A 281 5.78 9.80 -8.78
C PHE A 281 5.92 9.15 -10.15
N ILE A 282 5.37 7.95 -10.27
CA ILE A 282 5.39 7.19 -11.54
C ILE A 282 4.11 7.53 -12.30
N LYS A 283 4.27 8.13 -13.48
CA LYS A 283 3.19 8.56 -14.39
C LYS A 283 3.62 8.33 -15.83
N PRO A 284 2.72 8.37 -16.82
CA PRO A 284 3.07 8.18 -18.22
C PRO A 284 4.27 9.03 -18.66
N GLY A 285 5.23 8.37 -19.33
CA GLY A 285 6.55 8.93 -19.65
C GLY A 285 7.68 8.48 -18.72
N TYR A 286 7.35 7.85 -17.59
CA TYR A 286 8.34 7.26 -16.70
C TYR A 286 9.06 6.08 -17.38
N GLN A 287 10.37 5.95 -17.15
CA GLN A 287 11.20 4.87 -17.69
C GLN A 287 11.47 3.85 -16.60
N PHE A 288 10.82 2.70 -16.67
CA PHE A 288 11.06 1.60 -15.74
C PHE A 288 12.45 1.00 -15.93
N THR A 289 13.14 0.72 -14.84
CA THR A 289 14.52 0.22 -14.82
C THR A 289 14.66 -1.14 -14.18
N VAL A 290 13.70 -1.56 -13.36
CA VAL A 290 13.77 -2.77 -12.54
C VAL A 290 12.61 -3.71 -12.79
N VAL A 291 11.37 -3.20 -12.74
CA VAL A 291 10.16 -4.02 -12.75
C VAL A 291 9.81 -4.48 -14.16
N ASP A 292 9.62 -5.79 -14.32
CA ASP A 292 9.30 -6.43 -15.61
C ASP A 292 7.81 -6.78 -15.75
N ALA A 293 7.14 -7.09 -14.65
CA ALA A 293 5.70 -7.40 -14.55
C ALA A 293 5.20 -7.11 -13.13
N PHE A 294 3.91 -7.03 -12.94
CA PHE A 294 3.37 -6.83 -11.59
C PHE A 294 1.92 -7.26 -11.43
N SER A 295 1.54 -7.52 -10.16
CA SER A 295 0.16 -7.65 -9.70
C SER A 295 -0.25 -6.44 -8.86
N THR A 296 -1.47 -5.96 -9.02
CA THR A 296 -2.03 -4.86 -8.22
C THR A 296 -3.54 -5.00 -8.09
N ASN A 297 -4.17 -4.24 -7.19
CA ASN A 297 -5.63 -4.11 -7.15
C ASN A 297 -6.12 -3.10 -8.19
N PHE A 298 -7.43 -3.08 -8.44
CA PHE A 298 -8.06 -2.00 -9.18
C PHE A 298 -8.14 -0.74 -8.32
N HIS A 299 -7.78 0.39 -8.92
CA HIS A 299 -7.63 1.68 -8.23
C HIS A 299 -8.76 2.66 -8.57
N LEU A 300 -8.87 3.75 -7.80
CA LEU A 300 -9.86 4.81 -8.04
C LEU A 300 -9.56 5.63 -9.28
N PRO A 301 -10.61 6.18 -9.91
CA PRO A 301 -10.46 7.21 -10.93
C PRO A 301 -9.57 8.37 -10.45
N LYS A 302 -8.79 8.93 -11.35
CA LYS A 302 -7.91 10.10 -11.12
C LYS A 302 -6.84 9.92 -10.05
N SER A 303 -6.57 8.67 -9.61
CA SER A 303 -5.56 8.39 -8.60
C SER A 303 -4.16 8.30 -9.20
N THR A 304 -3.14 8.60 -8.38
CA THR A 304 -1.72 8.38 -8.73
C THR A 304 -1.43 6.92 -9.06
N LEU A 305 -2.23 6.00 -8.55
CA LEU A 305 -2.07 4.56 -8.78
C LEU A 305 -2.54 4.13 -10.17
N VAL A 306 -3.65 4.69 -10.69
CA VAL A 306 -4.04 4.50 -12.09
C VAL A 306 -2.99 5.11 -13.02
N MET A 307 -2.39 6.25 -12.64
CA MET A 307 -1.30 6.87 -13.42
C MET A 307 -0.07 5.96 -13.48
N LEU A 308 0.29 5.28 -12.38
CA LEU A 308 1.40 4.32 -12.34
C LEU A 308 1.14 3.12 -13.28
N VAL A 309 -0.03 2.50 -13.18
CA VAL A 309 -0.41 1.39 -14.07
C VAL A 309 -0.42 1.85 -15.52
N SER A 310 -0.91 3.07 -15.79
CA SER A 310 -0.91 3.68 -17.13
C SER A 310 0.49 3.98 -17.67
N ALA A 311 1.43 4.30 -16.79
CA ALA A 311 2.83 4.50 -17.16
C ALA A 311 3.46 3.19 -17.66
N PHE A 312 3.05 2.06 -17.10
CA PHE A 312 3.59 0.75 -17.44
C PHE A 312 2.90 0.13 -18.65
N ALA A 313 1.58 0.14 -18.70
CA ALA A 313 0.78 -0.61 -19.66
C ALA A 313 0.20 0.25 -20.81
N GLY A 314 0.38 1.57 -20.74
CA GLY A 314 -0.22 2.52 -21.67
C GLY A 314 -1.62 2.95 -21.21
N ARG A 315 -1.86 4.27 -21.17
CA ARG A 315 -3.08 4.87 -20.59
C ARG A 315 -4.37 4.35 -21.22
N GLU A 316 -4.47 4.36 -22.54
CA GLU A 316 -5.70 3.97 -23.23
C GLU A 316 -6.05 2.51 -22.95
N PHE A 317 -5.07 1.62 -23.02
CA PHE A 317 -5.28 0.20 -22.75
C PHE A 317 -5.66 -0.06 -21.29
N VAL A 318 -5.07 0.67 -20.34
CA VAL A 318 -5.45 0.59 -18.93
C VAL A 318 -6.90 1.03 -18.71
N LEU A 319 -7.33 2.14 -19.33
CA LEU A 319 -8.71 2.61 -19.22
C LEU A 319 -9.71 1.63 -19.85
N ASP A 320 -9.35 0.99 -20.97
CA ASP A 320 -10.16 -0.08 -21.56
C ASP A 320 -10.24 -1.30 -20.62
N ALA A 321 -9.13 -1.69 -19.97
CA ALA A 321 -9.12 -2.77 -18.99
C ALA A 321 -9.98 -2.44 -17.75
N TYR A 322 -9.97 -1.19 -17.29
CA TYR A 322 -10.82 -0.75 -16.18
C TYR A 322 -12.30 -0.73 -16.57
N LYS A 323 -12.63 -0.30 -17.79
CA LYS A 323 -13.97 -0.37 -18.33
C LYS A 323 -14.47 -1.83 -18.43
N HIS A 324 -13.63 -2.73 -18.93
CA HIS A 324 -13.90 -4.18 -18.94
C HIS A 324 -14.17 -4.70 -17.52
N ALA A 325 -13.32 -4.34 -16.55
CA ALA A 325 -13.47 -4.76 -15.16
C ALA A 325 -14.80 -4.27 -14.54
N VAL A 326 -15.25 -3.04 -14.86
CA VAL A 326 -16.56 -2.52 -14.43
C VAL A 326 -17.68 -3.34 -15.05
N GLN A 327 -17.63 -3.63 -16.37
CA GLN A 327 -18.63 -4.42 -17.08
C GLN A 327 -18.74 -5.86 -16.55
N GLU A 328 -17.61 -6.49 -16.25
CA GLU A 328 -17.52 -7.84 -15.68
C GLU A 328 -17.68 -7.85 -14.15
N ARG A 329 -18.05 -6.68 -13.56
CA ARG A 329 -18.34 -6.55 -12.13
C ARG A 329 -17.18 -7.02 -11.24
N TYR A 330 -15.97 -6.63 -11.58
CA TYR A 330 -14.84 -6.73 -10.67
C TYR A 330 -15.06 -5.82 -9.46
N ARG A 331 -14.51 -6.22 -8.33
CA ARG A 331 -14.51 -5.43 -7.10
C ARG A 331 -13.29 -4.53 -7.07
N PHE A 332 -13.46 -3.31 -6.59
CA PHE A 332 -12.43 -2.30 -6.60
C PHE A 332 -11.88 -2.00 -5.21
N PHE A 333 -10.68 -1.47 -5.14
CA PHE A 333 -9.95 -1.02 -3.96
C PHE A 333 -9.34 -2.14 -3.10
N SER A 334 -9.11 -1.81 -1.80
CA SER A 334 -8.29 -2.59 -0.86
C SER A 334 -8.72 -4.05 -0.69
N PHE A 335 -10.02 -4.31 -0.66
CA PHE A 335 -10.60 -5.66 -0.59
C PHE A 335 -11.18 -6.12 -1.93
N GLY A 336 -10.84 -5.41 -2.98
CA GLY A 336 -11.28 -5.74 -4.34
C GLY A 336 -10.53 -6.88 -4.97
N ASP A 337 -10.71 -6.98 -6.28
CA ASP A 337 -10.07 -7.97 -7.13
C ASP A 337 -8.71 -7.47 -7.65
N ALA A 338 -7.99 -8.32 -8.34
CA ALA A 338 -6.64 -8.05 -8.79
C ALA A 338 -6.51 -7.93 -10.31
N MET A 339 -5.47 -7.24 -10.73
CA MET A 339 -4.96 -7.17 -12.10
C MET A 339 -3.54 -7.69 -12.13
N PHE A 340 -3.16 -8.41 -13.17
CA PHE A 340 -1.77 -8.78 -13.47
C PHE A 340 -1.37 -8.19 -14.82
N VAL A 341 -0.28 -7.42 -14.83
CA VAL A 341 0.29 -6.84 -16.05
C VAL A 341 1.52 -7.64 -16.43
N THR A 342 1.47 -8.31 -17.57
CA THR A 342 2.43 -9.36 -17.98
C THR A 342 3.80 -8.83 -18.35
N GLN A 343 3.86 -7.60 -18.85
CA GLN A 343 5.07 -6.96 -19.34
C GLN A 343 4.88 -5.46 -19.55
N LEU A 344 5.98 -4.74 -19.76
CA LEU A 344 5.97 -3.32 -20.11
C LEU A 344 5.40 -3.11 -21.51
N ALA A 345 4.59 -2.08 -21.72
CA ALA A 345 4.12 -1.68 -23.03
C ALA A 345 5.32 -1.30 -23.93
N GLU A 346 5.26 -1.71 -25.20
CA GLU A 346 6.19 -1.20 -26.21
C GLU A 346 6.05 0.31 -26.38
N LYS A 347 7.18 0.98 -26.63
CA LYS A 347 7.25 2.44 -26.80
C LYS A 347 6.72 2.89 -28.13
#